data_263cfbfdb614cabe6af08b5c000449f1
#
_entry.id   263cfbfdb614cabe6af08b5c000449f1
#
_cell.length_a   1.000
_cell.length_b   1.000
_cell.length_c   1.000
_cell.angle_alpha   90.00
_cell.angle_beta   90.00
_cell.angle_gamma   90.00
#
_symmetry.space_group_name_H-M   'P 1'
#
loop_
_entity.id
_entity.type
_entity.pdbx_description
1 polymer ?
#
loop_
_entity_poly.entity_id
_entity_poly.type
_entity_poly.pdbx_seq_one_letter_code
_entity_poly.pdbx_strand_id
1 'polypeptide(L)'
;MADAMAIAMVQVDSWRTTYAGIVPQEYLDALSYEQRATVWRTILSATAQIQFVYVAECDGGSVVGFASGGQVRNSDPVFESELYTIYLLESHQHMGLGRLLTSKIPQRLLEEGIHSMLVWVLAANPSRLFYEALGATQVSERDITIGNARCRRSLMVGPILALCSFSAANDIGQP
;
A
#
# COMPACT_ATOMS: atom_id res chain seq x y z
N MET A 1 -1.55 -13.25 14.36
CA MET A 1 -1.70 -12.09 15.28
C MET A 1 -0.36 -11.42 15.65
N ALA A 2 0.76 -12.07 15.48
CA ALA A 2 2.10 -11.48 15.67
C ALA A 2 2.35 -10.28 14.74
N ASP A 3 1.85 -10.34 13.52
CA ASP A 3 2.15 -9.36 12.47
C ASP A 3 1.52 -7.98 12.65
N ALA A 4 0.43 -7.87 13.44
CA ALA A 4 -0.26 -6.59 13.60
C ALA A 4 0.62 -5.48 14.20
N MET A 5 1.49 -5.83 15.17
CA MET A 5 2.43 -4.86 15.74
C MET A 5 3.56 -4.55 14.75
N ALA A 6 4.12 -5.57 14.08
CA ALA A 6 5.18 -5.38 13.10
C ALA A 6 4.71 -4.52 11.91
N ILE A 7 3.52 -4.78 11.38
CA ILE A 7 2.88 -3.97 10.34
C ILE A 7 2.66 -2.52 10.82
N ALA A 8 2.19 -2.34 12.07
CA ALA A 8 1.97 -1.02 12.64
C ALA A 8 3.27 -0.22 12.77
N MET A 9 4.37 -0.86 13.18
CA MET A 9 5.69 -0.22 13.25
C MET A 9 6.16 0.22 11.86
N VAL A 10 6.13 -0.65 10.87
CA VAL A 10 6.47 -0.32 9.49
C VAL A 10 5.61 0.84 8.97
N GLN A 11 4.30 0.82 9.24
CA GLN A 11 3.41 1.88 8.79
C GLN A 11 3.76 3.23 9.43
N VAL A 12 3.94 3.30 10.74
CA VAL A 12 4.24 4.55 11.45
C VAL A 12 5.58 5.10 11.02
N ASP A 13 6.63 4.25 10.96
CA ASP A 13 7.97 4.68 10.58
C ASP A 13 8.01 5.14 9.12
N SER A 14 7.35 4.42 8.21
CA SER A 14 7.21 4.86 6.82
C SER A 14 6.43 6.17 6.69
N TRP A 15 5.41 6.42 7.53
CA TRP A 15 4.70 7.70 7.54
C TRP A 15 5.62 8.83 7.96
N ARG A 16 6.40 8.66 9.01
CA ARG A 16 7.32 9.68 9.54
C ARG A 16 8.42 10.06 8.54
N THR A 17 8.89 9.12 7.73
CA THR A 17 9.90 9.40 6.69
C THR A 17 9.27 9.92 5.40
N THR A 18 8.26 9.23 4.85
CA THR A 18 7.68 9.53 3.54
C THR A 18 6.86 10.82 3.52
N TYR A 19 6.17 11.13 4.61
CA TYR A 19 5.25 12.27 4.66
C TYR A 19 5.81 13.48 5.42
N ALA A 20 7.07 13.45 5.84
CA ALA A 20 7.76 14.63 6.37
C ALA A 20 7.71 15.78 5.36
N GLY A 21 7.27 16.97 5.81
CA GLY A 21 7.08 18.12 4.93
C GLY A 21 5.84 18.08 4.03
N ILE A 22 5.09 16.98 3.99
CA ILE A 22 3.83 16.84 3.20
C ILE A 22 2.62 16.91 4.13
N VAL A 23 2.73 16.31 5.30
CA VAL A 23 1.70 16.24 6.34
C VAL A 23 2.19 17.03 7.56
N PRO A 24 1.31 17.66 8.37
CA PRO A 24 1.73 18.39 9.57
C PRO A 24 2.60 17.52 10.49
N GLN A 25 3.72 18.06 10.95
CA GLN A 25 4.65 17.33 11.82
C GLN A 25 3.98 16.84 13.10
N GLU A 26 3.13 17.68 13.70
CA GLU A 26 2.35 17.31 14.90
C GLU A 26 1.50 16.05 14.69
N TYR A 27 0.94 15.87 13.48
CA TYR A 27 0.20 14.65 13.15
C TYR A 27 1.12 13.43 13.07
N LEU A 28 2.31 13.58 12.48
CA LEU A 28 3.29 12.49 12.37
C LEU A 28 3.83 12.10 13.75
N ASP A 29 4.10 13.09 14.62
CA ASP A 29 4.59 12.87 15.99
C ASP A 29 3.55 12.18 16.87
N ALA A 30 2.25 12.45 16.63
CA ALA A 30 1.15 11.83 17.36
C ALA A 30 0.83 10.40 16.93
N LEU A 31 1.48 9.86 15.87
CA LEU A 31 1.27 8.48 15.44
C LEU A 31 1.77 7.50 16.49
N SER A 32 0.90 6.61 16.96
CA SER A 32 1.18 5.58 17.96
C SER A 32 1.21 4.19 17.32
N TYR A 33 2.25 3.43 17.63
CA TYR A 33 2.37 2.03 17.22
C TYR A 33 1.22 1.18 17.79
N GLU A 34 0.88 1.38 19.07
CA GLU A 34 -0.14 0.60 19.77
C GLU A 34 -1.54 0.85 19.20
N GLN A 35 -1.87 2.12 18.95
CA GLN A 35 -3.15 2.47 18.32
C GLN A 35 -3.23 1.88 16.92
N ARG A 36 -2.16 1.97 16.15
CA ARG A 36 -2.11 1.41 14.80
C ARG A 36 -2.16 -0.11 14.81
N ALA A 37 -1.48 -0.75 15.76
CA ALA A 37 -1.54 -2.21 15.94
C ALA A 37 -2.95 -2.68 16.31
N THR A 38 -3.70 -1.90 17.10
CA THR A 38 -5.10 -2.21 17.41
C THR A 38 -5.97 -2.20 16.17
N VAL A 39 -5.79 -1.21 15.29
CA VAL A 39 -6.48 -1.15 13.98
C VAL A 39 -6.11 -2.37 13.13
N TRP A 40 -4.82 -2.72 13.05
CA TRP A 40 -4.38 -3.88 12.27
C TRP A 40 -4.89 -5.20 12.81
N ARG A 41 -5.00 -5.38 14.13
CA ARG A 41 -5.64 -6.58 14.70
C ARG A 41 -7.09 -6.71 14.21
N THR A 42 -7.85 -5.63 14.18
CA THR A 42 -9.22 -5.62 13.65
C THR A 42 -9.25 -5.99 12.18
N ILE A 43 -8.38 -5.38 11.37
CA ILE A 43 -8.27 -5.64 9.94
C ILE A 43 -7.94 -7.12 9.67
N LEU A 44 -6.92 -7.66 10.33
CA LEU A 44 -6.47 -9.04 10.14
C LEU A 44 -7.45 -10.09 10.68
N SER A 45 -8.38 -9.69 11.56
CA SER A 45 -9.42 -10.57 12.09
C SER A 45 -10.71 -10.51 11.26
N ALA A 46 -10.85 -9.55 10.34
CA ALA A 46 -12.04 -9.39 9.53
C ALA A 46 -12.12 -10.48 8.45
N THR A 47 -13.25 -11.20 8.40
CA THR A 47 -13.50 -12.27 7.41
C THR A 47 -14.63 -11.94 6.43
N ALA A 48 -15.29 -10.80 6.62
CA ALA A 48 -16.51 -10.47 5.89
C ALA A 48 -16.30 -9.84 4.51
N GLN A 49 -15.07 -9.45 4.18
CA GLN A 49 -14.73 -8.78 2.92
C GLN A 49 -13.51 -9.42 2.27
N ILE A 50 -13.45 -9.35 0.94
CA ILE A 50 -12.25 -9.72 0.18
C ILE A 50 -11.17 -8.68 0.50
N GLN A 51 -10.22 -9.06 1.32
CA GLN A 51 -9.09 -8.24 1.72
C GLN A 51 -7.85 -9.11 1.88
N PHE A 52 -6.73 -8.62 1.36
CA PHE A 52 -5.46 -9.32 1.39
C PHE A 52 -4.39 -8.42 2.01
N VAL A 53 -3.51 -9.02 2.80
CA VAL A 53 -2.34 -8.36 3.38
C VAL A 53 -1.14 -9.25 3.15
N TYR A 54 -0.10 -8.71 2.55
CA TYR A 54 1.19 -9.35 2.32
C TYR A 54 2.27 -8.58 3.04
N VAL A 55 3.18 -9.28 3.69
CA VAL A 55 4.35 -8.71 4.36
C VAL A 55 5.63 -9.10 3.63
N ALA A 56 6.63 -8.23 3.69
CA ALA A 56 8.00 -8.54 3.32
C ALA A 56 8.81 -8.68 4.61
N GLU A 57 9.47 -9.82 4.78
CA GLU A 57 10.34 -10.12 5.90
C GLU A 57 11.80 -10.17 5.43
N CYS A 58 12.72 -9.69 6.24
CA CYS A 58 14.16 -9.90 6.04
C CYS A 58 14.61 -11.24 6.66
N ASP A 59 15.86 -11.65 6.39
CA ASP A 59 16.43 -12.94 6.83
C ASP A 59 16.35 -13.18 8.36
N GLY A 60 16.20 -12.14 9.15
CA GLY A 60 15.99 -12.21 10.60
C GLY A 60 14.53 -12.34 11.04
N GLY A 61 13.56 -12.50 10.11
CA GLY A 61 12.13 -12.60 10.41
C GLY A 61 11.47 -11.28 10.79
N SER A 62 12.17 -10.15 10.63
CA SER A 62 11.57 -8.84 10.89
C SER A 62 10.80 -8.35 9.66
N VAL A 63 9.58 -7.86 9.88
CA VAL A 63 8.77 -7.25 8.81
C VAL A 63 9.38 -5.89 8.46
N VAL A 64 9.71 -5.71 7.18
CA VAL A 64 10.34 -4.50 6.63
C VAL A 64 9.45 -3.76 5.64
N GLY A 65 8.33 -4.36 5.28
CA GLY A 65 7.34 -3.76 4.40
C GLY A 65 6.05 -4.55 4.36
N PHE A 66 5.00 -3.93 3.84
CA PHE A 66 3.73 -4.62 3.59
C PHE A 66 2.90 -3.92 2.52
N ALA A 67 1.99 -4.67 1.91
CA ALA A 67 0.92 -4.15 1.07
C ALA A 67 -0.42 -4.72 1.49
N SER A 68 -1.49 -3.94 1.36
CA SER A 68 -2.85 -4.41 1.55
C SER A 68 -3.77 -3.89 0.47
N GLY A 69 -4.76 -4.69 0.11
CA GLY A 69 -5.76 -4.36 -0.89
C GLY A 69 -6.95 -5.32 -0.82
N GLY A 70 -7.97 -5.05 -1.62
CA GLY A 70 -9.20 -5.84 -1.63
C GLY A 70 -10.32 -5.11 -2.34
N GLN A 71 -11.57 -5.39 -1.98
CA GLN A 71 -12.72 -4.67 -2.53
C GLN A 71 -12.60 -3.16 -2.27
N VAL A 72 -13.10 -2.35 -3.22
CA VAL A 72 -13.12 -0.89 -3.06
C VAL A 72 -13.91 -0.52 -1.80
N ARG A 73 -13.32 0.34 -0.96
CA ARG A 73 -13.88 0.72 0.35
C ARG A 73 -15.09 1.66 0.24
N ASN A 74 -15.16 2.43 -0.81
CA ASN A 74 -16.31 3.28 -1.11
C ASN A 74 -16.84 2.86 -2.46
N SER A 75 -18.15 2.60 -2.57
CA SER A 75 -18.75 2.20 -3.83
C SER A 75 -18.28 3.07 -4.99
N ASP A 76 -17.63 2.46 -5.96
CA ASP A 76 -17.20 3.11 -7.19
C ASP A 76 -17.87 2.41 -8.37
N PRO A 77 -18.48 3.14 -9.33
CA PRO A 77 -19.21 2.52 -10.43
C PRO A 77 -18.31 1.82 -11.46
N VAL A 78 -16.99 2.08 -11.41
CA VAL A 78 -16.02 1.60 -12.40
C VAL A 78 -15.02 0.62 -11.82
N PHE A 79 -14.61 0.82 -10.56
CA PHE A 79 -13.53 0.05 -9.95
C PHE A 79 -14.08 -0.86 -8.84
N GLU A 80 -13.76 -2.15 -8.94
CA GLU A 80 -14.22 -3.17 -7.99
C GLU A 80 -13.25 -3.33 -6.82
N SER A 81 -11.99 -2.96 -7.00
CA SER A 81 -10.95 -3.14 -5.99
C SER A 81 -10.03 -1.94 -5.81
N GLU A 82 -9.33 -1.94 -4.69
CA GLU A 82 -8.42 -0.88 -4.27
C GLU A 82 -7.15 -1.47 -3.65
N LEU A 83 -6.00 -0.96 -4.08
CA LEU A 83 -4.75 -1.09 -3.32
C LEU A 83 -4.81 -0.08 -2.17
N TYR A 84 -5.02 -0.56 -0.95
CA TYR A 84 -5.24 0.33 0.20
C TYR A 84 -3.96 1.00 0.66
N THR A 85 -2.88 0.23 0.77
CA THR A 85 -1.59 0.70 1.25
C THR A 85 -0.45 -0.13 0.68
N ILE A 86 0.71 0.53 0.51
CA ILE A 86 2.01 -0.11 0.41
C ILE A 86 3.00 0.74 1.18
N TYR A 87 3.72 0.13 2.12
CA TYR A 87 4.76 0.76 2.90
C TYR A 87 5.99 -0.13 2.98
N LEU A 88 7.16 0.50 2.91
CA LEU A 88 8.48 -0.09 3.08
C LEU A 88 9.31 0.83 3.95
N LEU A 89 10.04 0.26 4.89
CA LEU A 89 11.06 1.01 5.61
C LEU A 89 12.06 1.60 4.62
N GLU A 90 12.49 2.83 4.85
CA GLU A 90 13.39 3.57 3.95
C GLU A 90 14.65 2.77 3.59
N SER A 91 15.24 2.07 4.58
CA SER A 91 16.41 1.22 4.40
C SER A 91 16.20 0.02 3.47
N HIS A 92 14.95 -0.31 3.12
CA HIS A 92 14.59 -1.45 2.28
C HIS A 92 13.88 -1.02 0.97
N GLN A 93 13.87 0.28 0.70
CA GLN A 93 13.38 0.81 -0.56
C GLN A 93 14.41 0.61 -1.69
N HIS A 94 13.96 0.75 -2.93
CA HIS A 94 14.79 0.61 -4.15
C HIS A 94 15.42 -0.79 -4.38
N MET A 95 15.01 -1.81 -3.61
CA MET A 95 15.48 -3.20 -3.73
C MET A 95 14.49 -4.11 -4.49
N GLY A 96 13.49 -3.54 -5.17
CA GLY A 96 12.46 -4.31 -5.89
C GLY A 96 11.29 -4.77 -5.02
N LEU A 97 11.39 -4.73 -3.69
CA LEU A 97 10.36 -5.20 -2.76
C LEU A 97 9.00 -4.51 -2.96
N GLY A 98 8.99 -3.22 -3.29
CA GLY A 98 7.76 -2.50 -3.59
C GLY A 98 7.00 -3.10 -4.77
N ARG A 99 7.70 -3.46 -5.84
CA ARG A 99 7.11 -4.12 -7.02
C ARG A 99 6.59 -5.50 -6.67
N LEU A 100 7.37 -6.29 -5.92
CA LEU A 100 6.99 -7.62 -5.49
C LEU A 100 5.71 -7.58 -4.63
N LEU A 101 5.67 -6.74 -3.61
CA LEU A 101 4.48 -6.58 -2.75
C LEU A 101 3.26 -6.11 -3.55
N THR A 102 3.45 -5.09 -4.42
CA THR A 102 2.34 -4.57 -5.23
C THR A 102 1.79 -5.60 -6.19
N SER A 103 2.61 -6.52 -6.75
CA SER A 103 2.15 -7.56 -7.67
C SER A 103 1.28 -8.63 -7.00
N LYS A 104 1.44 -8.87 -5.69
CA LYS A 104 0.67 -9.91 -4.98
C LYS A 104 -0.82 -9.58 -4.86
N ILE A 105 -1.16 -8.31 -4.70
CA ILE A 105 -2.56 -7.89 -4.55
C ILE A 105 -3.35 -8.13 -5.85
N PRO A 106 -2.95 -7.62 -7.04
CA PRO A 106 -3.67 -7.87 -8.27
C PRO A 106 -3.69 -9.35 -8.68
N GLN A 107 -2.62 -10.13 -8.40
CA GLN A 107 -2.63 -11.57 -8.64
C GLN A 107 -3.79 -12.23 -7.88
N ARG A 108 -3.94 -11.92 -6.59
CA ARG A 108 -4.99 -12.48 -5.78
C ARG A 108 -6.38 -11.99 -6.17
N LEU A 109 -6.51 -10.73 -6.58
CA LEU A 109 -7.77 -10.16 -7.09
C LEU A 109 -8.24 -10.87 -8.37
N LEU A 110 -7.32 -11.16 -9.29
CA LEU A 110 -7.63 -11.92 -10.52
C LEU A 110 -8.14 -13.33 -10.22
N GLU A 111 -7.62 -14.00 -9.19
CA GLU A 111 -8.12 -15.31 -8.75
C GLU A 111 -9.55 -15.24 -8.22
N GLU A 112 -9.97 -14.09 -7.70
CA GLU A 112 -11.35 -13.81 -7.28
C GLU A 112 -12.23 -13.26 -8.42
N GLY A 113 -11.70 -13.19 -9.66
CA GLY A 113 -12.43 -12.70 -10.85
C GLY A 113 -12.54 -11.17 -10.92
N ILE A 114 -11.74 -10.43 -10.17
CA ILE A 114 -11.73 -8.97 -10.13
C ILE A 114 -10.64 -8.44 -11.06
N HIS A 115 -11.01 -7.57 -12.00
CA HIS A 115 -10.14 -7.14 -13.09
C HIS A 115 -9.79 -5.65 -13.08
N SER A 116 -10.37 -4.88 -12.19
CA SER A 116 -10.14 -3.43 -12.09
C SER A 116 -9.66 -3.03 -10.69
N MET A 117 -8.63 -2.18 -10.61
CA MET A 117 -8.06 -1.73 -9.34
C MET A 117 -7.69 -0.26 -9.40
N LEU A 118 -7.99 0.44 -8.33
CA LEU A 118 -7.56 1.81 -8.09
C LEU A 118 -6.58 1.91 -6.92
N VAL A 119 -5.84 3.01 -6.85
CA VAL A 119 -5.05 3.42 -5.69
C VAL A 119 -5.17 4.92 -5.46
N TRP A 120 -5.28 5.32 -4.20
CA TRP A 120 -5.24 6.71 -3.78
C TRP A 120 -3.86 7.06 -3.23
N VAL A 121 -3.23 8.09 -3.78
CA VAL A 121 -1.93 8.61 -3.33
C VAL A 121 -2.01 10.11 -3.08
N LEU A 122 -1.31 10.63 -2.06
CA LEU A 122 -1.20 12.08 -1.90
C LEU A 122 -0.48 12.69 -3.10
N ALA A 123 -1.05 13.73 -3.71
CA ALA A 123 -0.53 14.38 -4.91
C ALA A 123 0.92 14.88 -4.74
N ALA A 124 1.26 15.32 -3.52
CA ALA A 124 2.60 15.77 -3.14
C ALA A 124 3.58 14.61 -2.83
N ASN A 125 3.10 13.36 -2.76
CA ASN A 125 3.96 12.22 -2.45
C ASN A 125 4.75 11.77 -3.69
N PRO A 126 6.10 11.78 -3.66
CA PRO A 126 6.93 11.30 -4.77
C PRO A 126 6.66 9.84 -5.17
N SER A 127 6.12 9.03 -4.26
CA SER A 127 5.72 7.63 -4.55
C SER A 127 4.65 7.52 -5.67
N ARG A 128 4.03 8.62 -6.09
CA ARG A 128 3.19 8.65 -7.29
C ARG A 128 3.93 8.14 -8.52
N LEU A 129 5.21 8.51 -8.68
CA LEU A 129 6.07 8.06 -9.78
C LEU A 129 6.25 6.54 -9.81
N PHE A 130 6.19 5.89 -8.64
CA PHE A 130 6.21 4.43 -8.56
C PHE A 130 5.00 3.80 -9.26
N TYR A 131 3.80 4.34 -9.03
CA TYR A 131 2.58 3.84 -9.69
C TYR A 131 2.57 4.13 -11.18
N GLU A 132 3.05 5.32 -11.59
CA GLU A 132 3.22 5.68 -13.01
C GLU A 132 4.18 4.71 -13.71
N ALA A 133 5.30 4.35 -13.06
CA ALA A 133 6.25 3.36 -13.58
C ALA A 133 5.68 1.93 -13.65
N LEU A 134 4.58 1.65 -12.96
CA LEU A 134 3.79 0.42 -13.06
C LEU A 134 2.67 0.52 -14.11
N GLY A 135 2.59 1.62 -14.86
CA GLY A 135 1.58 1.84 -15.89
C GLY A 135 0.27 2.43 -15.39
N ALA A 136 0.21 2.90 -14.14
CA ALA A 136 -0.95 3.60 -13.63
C ALA A 136 -1.01 5.04 -14.17
N THR A 137 -2.22 5.51 -14.45
CA THR A 137 -2.51 6.88 -14.88
C THR A 137 -3.40 7.60 -13.88
N GLN A 138 -3.17 8.90 -13.72
CA GLN A 138 -4.02 9.73 -12.89
C GLN A 138 -5.33 10.03 -13.61
N VAL A 139 -6.46 9.79 -12.96
CA VAL A 139 -7.80 10.02 -13.54
C VAL A 139 -8.61 11.08 -12.81
N SER A 140 -8.37 11.30 -11.54
CA SER A 140 -9.04 12.37 -10.78
C SER A 140 -8.24 12.80 -9.55
N GLU A 141 -8.68 13.88 -8.91
CA GLU A 141 -8.14 14.35 -7.64
C GLU A 141 -9.27 14.67 -6.67
N ARG A 142 -9.01 14.51 -5.39
CA ARG A 142 -9.91 14.92 -4.31
C ARG A 142 -9.12 15.51 -3.15
N ASP A 143 -9.72 16.48 -2.49
CA ASP A 143 -9.19 17.00 -1.23
C ASP A 143 -9.53 16.07 -0.07
N ILE A 144 -8.59 15.94 0.85
CA ILE A 144 -8.76 15.22 2.11
C ILE A 144 -8.15 16.05 3.24
N THR A 145 -8.57 15.79 4.47
CA THR A 145 -7.96 16.41 5.65
C THR A 145 -7.12 15.38 6.39
N ILE A 146 -5.87 15.71 6.69
CA ILE A 146 -4.97 14.92 7.52
C ILE A 146 -4.51 15.81 8.68
N GLY A 147 -4.86 15.40 9.91
CA GLY A 147 -4.73 16.30 11.06
C GLY A 147 -5.57 17.56 10.84
N ASN A 148 -4.92 18.73 10.86
CA ASN A 148 -5.52 20.05 10.62
C ASN A 148 -5.24 20.59 9.21
N ALA A 149 -4.53 19.85 8.37
CA ALA A 149 -4.14 20.29 7.03
C ALA A 149 -5.05 19.74 5.94
N ARG A 150 -5.38 20.60 4.97
CA ARG A 150 -6.02 20.20 3.73
C ARG A 150 -4.95 19.68 2.78
N CYS A 151 -5.07 18.41 2.40
CA CYS A 151 -4.20 17.74 1.46
C CYS A 151 -4.99 17.38 0.20
N ARG A 152 -4.29 17.19 -0.92
CA ARG A 152 -4.87 16.68 -2.16
C ARG A 152 -4.38 15.26 -2.40
N ARG A 153 -5.29 14.36 -2.77
CA ARG A 153 -4.95 13.01 -3.22
C ARG A 153 -5.36 12.79 -4.66
N SER A 154 -4.51 12.08 -5.39
CA SER A 154 -4.75 11.65 -6.77
C SER A 154 -5.29 10.24 -6.78
N LEU A 155 -6.30 10.00 -7.60
CA LEU A 155 -6.77 8.67 -7.96
C LEU A 155 -5.94 8.18 -9.14
N MET A 156 -5.20 7.10 -8.92
CA MET A 156 -4.42 6.43 -9.93
C MET A 156 -5.10 5.11 -10.30
N VAL A 157 -5.16 4.81 -11.57
CA VAL A 157 -5.70 3.55 -12.08
C VAL A 157 -4.73 2.92 -13.06
N GLY A 158 -4.64 1.61 -13.05
CA GLY A 158 -3.77 0.88 -13.95
C GLY A 158 -4.32 -0.51 -14.26
N PRO A 159 -3.88 -1.09 -15.38
CA PRO A 159 -4.28 -2.43 -15.75
C PRO A 159 -3.71 -3.44 -14.75
N ILE A 160 -4.57 -4.22 -14.11
CA ILE A 160 -4.20 -5.27 -13.15
C ILE A 160 -3.16 -6.23 -13.77
N LEU A 161 -3.32 -6.59 -15.04
CA LEU A 161 -2.39 -7.49 -15.76
C LEU A 161 -0.96 -6.92 -15.87
N ALA A 162 -0.79 -5.61 -16.05
CA ALA A 162 0.54 -5.00 -16.10
C ALA A 162 1.24 -5.07 -14.73
N LEU A 163 0.49 -5.00 -13.64
CA LEU A 163 1.01 -5.13 -12.27
C LEU A 163 1.42 -6.57 -11.93
N CYS A 164 0.79 -7.57 -12.56
CA CYS A 164 1.12 -9.00 -12.36
C CYS A 164 2.38 -9.44 -13.09
N SER A 165 2.71 -8.84 -14.23
CA SER A 165 3.81 -9.30 -15.10
C SER A 165 5.21 -9.14 -14.50
N PHE A 166 5.37 -8.42 -13.41
CA PHE A 166 6.65 -8.23 -12.71
C PHE A 166 7.05 -9.40 -11.80
N SER A 167 6.17 -10.36 -11.54
CA SER A 167 6.47 -11.53 -10.69
C SER A 167 7.24 -12.62 -11.44
N ALA A 168 7.14 -12.69 -12.76
CA ALA A 168 7.69 -13.81 -13.53
C ALA A 168 9.14 -13.66 -13.99
N ALA A 169 9.73 -12.48 -13.84
CA ALA A 169 11.05 -12.19 -14.43
C ALA A 169 12.25 -12.45 -13.50
N ASN A 170 12.05 -12.72 -12.20
CA ASN A 170 13.14 -12.86 -11.23
C ASN A 170 13.40 -14.29 -10.74
N ASP A 171 12.72 -15.30 -11.27
CA ASP A 171 12.96 -16.71 -10.91
C ASP A 171 13.99 -17.44 -11.80
N ILE A 172 14.72 -16.72 -12.67
CA ILE A 172 15.78 -17.31 -13.49
C ILE A 172 17.09 -16.56 -13.25
N GLY A 173 17.74 -16.93 -12.19
CA GLY A 173 19.06 -16.43 -11.86
C GLY A 173 19.76 -17.30 -10.85
N GLN A 174 20.08 -18.56 -11.24
CA GLN A 174 21.17 -19.34 -10.69
C GLN A 174 22.24 -19.51 -11.79
N PRO A 175 23.46 -19.85 -11.44
CA PRO A 175 24.01 -20.59 -10.30
C PRO A 175 24.82 -19.77 -9.34
#